data_c1c9a64699d52b5e84a3dbb0e42b09e9
#
_entry.id   c1c9a64699d52b5e84a3dbb0e42b09e9
#
_cell.length_a   1.000
_cell.length_b   1.000
_cell.length_c   1.000
_cell.angle_alpha   90.00
_cell.angle_beta   90.00
_cell.angle_gamma   90.00
#
_symmetry.space_group_name_H-M   'P 1'
#
loop_
_entity.id
_entity.type
_entity.pdbx_description
1 polymer ?
#
loop_
_entity_poly.entity_id
_entity_poly.type
_entity_poly.pdbx_seq_one_letter_code
_entity_poly.pdbx_strand_id
1 'polypeptide(L)'
;MLIAQVIGTIVATRKHELLVGSKIQVVQPLECSGNKPTGDPFVAVDAVGAGVGERVMVVRGSGARLAVDNDQCPVDATIIGIIDQVDIEEVA
;
A
#
# COMPACT_ATOMS: atom_id res chain seq x y z
N MET A 1 -1.01 2.77 9.84
CA MET A 1 -0.78 3.48 8.56
C MET A 1 0.71 3.70 8.37
N LEU A 2 1.20 3.54 7.17
CA LEU A 2 2.62 3.71 6.89
C LEU A 2 2.87 4.28 5.49
N ILE A 3 4.10 4.75 5.25
CA ILE A 3 4.56 5.22 3.96
C ILE A 3 5.36 4.10 3.31
N ALA A 4 5.13 3.86 2.03
CA ALA A 4 5.84 2.85 1.27
C ALA A 4 6.06 3.31 -0.18
N GLN A 5 6.90 2.58 -0.90
CA GLN A 5 7.09 2.78 -2.34
C GLN A 5 6.66 1.52 -3.07
N VAL A 6 5.91 1.69 -4.14
CA VAL A 6 5.54 0.56 -5.02
C VAL A 6 6.80 0.12 -5.78
N ILE A 7 7.18 -1.13 -5.60
CA ILE A 7 8.39 -1.69 -6.24
C ILE A 7 8.07 -2.80 -7.25
N GLY A 8 6.81 -3.24 -7.32
CA GLY A 8 6.42 -4.27 -8.27
C GLY A 8 4.93 -4.49 -8.28
N THR A 9 4.46 -5.22 -9.28
CA THR A 9 3.06 -5.60 -9.43
C THR A 9 2.96 -7.12 -9.48
N ILE A 10 1.97 -7.69 -8.79
CA ILE A 10 1.73 -9.12 -8.79
C ILE A 10 0.60 -9.44 -9.75
N VAL A 11 0.86 -10.40 -10.64
CA VAL A 11 -0.15 -10.98 -11.50
C VAL A 11 -0.43 -12.39 -10.98
N ALA A 12 -1.65 -12.61 -10.48
CA ALA A 12 -2.06 -13.91 -9.95
C ALA A 12 -3.11 -14.53 -10.88
N THR A 13 -2.83 -15.74 -11.38
CA THR A 13 -3.75 -16.46 -12.26
C THR A 13 -4.98 -16.93 -11.52
N ARG A 14 -4.82 -17.32 -10.24
CA ARG A 14 -5.90 -17.76 -9.36
C ARG A 14 -5.80 -17.00 -8.04
N LYS A 15 -6.92 -16.46 -7.59
CA LYS A 15 -7.02 -15.75 -6.33
C LYS A 15 -8.47 -15.77 -5.84
N HIS A 16 -8.65 -15.36 -4.58
CA HIS A 16 -9.97 -15.28 -3.98
C HIS A 16 -10.89 -14.40 -4.84
N GLU A 17 -12.17 -14.80 -4.97
CA GLU A 17 -13.13 -14.11 -5.84
C GLU A 17 -13.32 -12.63 -5.49
N LEU A 18 -13.22 -12.25 -4.23
CA LEU A 18 -13.33 -10.86 -3.80
C LEU A 18 -12.13 -10.00 -4.20
N LEU A 19 -11.04 -10.61 -4.66
CA LEU A 19 -9.85 -9.93 -5.17
C LEU A 19 -9.82 -9.84 -6.70
N VAL A 20 -10.76 -10.48 -7.39
CA VAL A 20 -10.83 -10.44 -8.86
C VAL A 20 -11.04 -8.99 -9.30
N GLY A 21 -10.21 -8.53 -10.24
CA GLY A 21 -10.21 -7.15 -10.70
C GLY A 21 -9.39 -6.18 -9.84
N SER A 22 -8.95 -6.60 -8.66
CA SER A 22 -8.09 -5.79 -7.83
C SER A 22 -6.65 -5.80 -8.33
N LYS A 23 -6.00 -4.65 -8.31
CA LYS A 23 -4.58 -4.52 -8.57
C LYS A 23 -3.81 -4.84 -7.28
N ILE A 24 -2.83 -5.73 -7.38
CA ILE A 24 -2.03 -6.17 -6.24
C ILE A 24 -0.59 -5.72 -6.47
N GLN A 25 -0.03 -5.01 -5.50
CA GLN A 25 1.29 -4.40 -5.60
C GLN A 25 2.23 -4.93 -4.53
N VAL A 26 3.51 -4.97 -4.85
CA VAL A 26 4.57 -5.16 -3.85
C VAL A 26 5.05 -3.78 -3.42
N VAL A 27 5.06 -3.53 -2.13
CA VAL A 27 5.46 -2.24 -1.57
C VAL A 27 6.62 -2.40 -0.60
N GLN A 28 7.57 -1.47 -0.66
CA GLN A 28 8.69 -1.38 0.25
C GLN A 28 8.39 -0.29 1.28
N PRO A 29 8.28 -0.64 2.58
CA PRO A 29 8.11 0.38 3.61
C PRO A 29 9.26 1.38 3.62
N LEU A 30 8.93 2.64 3.89
CA LEU A 30 9.88 3.73 3.98
C LEU A 30 9.79 4.38 5.36
N GLU A 31 10.88 5.01 5.80
CA GLU A 31 10.84 5.88 6.98
C GLU A 31 9.87 7.03 6.76
N CYS A 32 9.42 7.67 7.82
CA CYS A 32 8.47 8.79 7.72
C CYS A 32 8.97 9.94 6.85
N SER A 33 10.27 10.08 6.67
CA SER A 33 10.85 11.04 5.72
C SER A 33 10.49 10.73 4.26
N GLY A 34 10.07 9.48 3.98
CA GLY A 34 9.75 9.02 2.65
C GLY A 34 10.93 8.73 1.76
N ASN A 35 12.15 8.71 2.30
CA ASN A 35 13.38 8.60 1.50
C ASN A 35 14.18 7.33 1.70
N LYS A 36 14.04 6.67 2.85
CA LYS A 36 14.86 5.49 3.18
C LYS A 36 14.02 4.26 3.39
N PRO A 37 14.38 3.12 2.79
CA PRO A 37 13.71 1.85 3.07
C PRO A 37 13.85 1.45 4.54
N THR A 38 12.80 0.85 5.08
CA THR A 38 12.80 0.27 6.41
C THR A 38 11.92 -0.98 6.42
N GLY A 39 12.40 -2.05 7.04
CA GLY A 39 11.66 -3.31 7.08
C GLY A 39 11.60 -4.05 5.75
N ASP A 40 10.83 -5.11 5.73
CA ASP A 40 10.70 -5.98 4.58
C ASP A 40 9.56 -5.55 3.65
N PRO A 41 9.70 -5.76 2.33
CA PRO A 41 8.59 -5.58 1.41
C PRO A 41 7.40 -6.47 1.77
N PHE A 42 6.20 -6.00 1.44
CA PHE A 42 4.99 -6.79 1.60
C PHE A 42 4.01 -6.49 0.47
N VAL A 43 2.92 -7.24 0.43
CA VAL A 43 1.92 -7.17 -0.63
C VAL A 43 0.72 -6.37 -0.15
N ALA A 44 0.21 -5.48 -0.99
CA ALA A 44 -0.96 -4.66 -0.69
C ALA A 44 -1.90 -4.58 -1.89
N VAL A 45 -3.19 -4.46 -1.62
CA VAL A 45 -4.20 -4.17 -2.64
C VAL A 45 -4.15 -2.67 -2.94
N ASP A 46 -4.25 -2.32 -4.21
CA ASP A 46 -4.22 -0.92 -4.64
C ASP A 46 -5.65 -0.40 -4.90
N ALA A 47 -6.09 0.53 -4.07
CA ALA A 47 -7.41 1.16 -4.19
C ALA A 47 -7.38 2.49 -4.96
N VAL A 48 -6.19 2.98 -5.35
CA VAL A 48 -6.05 4.35 -5.92
C VAL A 48 -5.38 4.40 -7.29
N GLY A 49 -4.83 3.27 -7.77
CA GLY A 49 -4.18 3.23 -9.09
C GLY A 49 -2.75 3.73 -9.09
N ALA A 50 -1.96 3.38 -8.07
CA ALA A 50 -0.55 3.75 -8.00
C ALA A 50 0.29 2.97 -9.01
N GLY A 51 1.34 3.60 -9.51
CA GLY A 51 2.31 2.97 -10.40
C GLY A 51 3.61 2.62 -9.68
N VAL A 52 4.39 1.73 -10.30
CA VAL A 52 5.72 1.37 -9.79
C VAL A 52 6.59 2.63 -9.70
N GLY A 53 7.28 2.77 -8.57
CA GLY A 53 8.12 3.93 -8.27
C GLY A 53 7.41 5.01 -7.46
N GLU A 54 6.09 5.01 -7.40
CA GLU A 54 5.35 6.00 -6.63
C GLU A 54 5.39 5.71 -5.13
N ARG A 55 5.46 6.77 -4.32
CA ARG A 55 5.30 6.67 -2.86
C ARG A 55 3.82 6.69 -2.52
N VAL A 56 3.44 5.87 -1.57
CA VAL A 56 2.03 5.63 -1.25
C VAL A 56 1.80 5.59 0.26
N MET A 57 0.56 5.84 0.66
CA MET A 57 0.10 5.58 2.01
C MET A 57 -0.59 4.22 2.05
N VAL A 58 -0.24 3.41 3.03
CA VAL A 58 -0.78 2.07 3.21
C VAL A 58 -1.41 1.94 4.58
N VAL A 59 -2.64 1.41 4.62
CA VAL A 59 -3.31 1.00 5.86
C VAL A 59 -3.25 -0.51 5.97
N ARG A 60 -3.11 -1.02 7.20
CA ARG A 60 -2.99 -2.45 7.49
C ARG A 60 -4.07 -2.91 8.46
N GLY A 61 -4.20 -4.24 8.59
CA GLY A 61 -5.15 -4.87 9.50
C GLY A 61 -6.60 -4.68 9.04
N SER A 62 -7.52 -4.55 9.98
CA SER A 62 -8.95 -4.38 9.67
C SER A 62 -9.26 -3.09 8.90
N GLY A 63 -8.44 -2.05 9.06
CA GLY A 63 -8.57 -0.82 8.29
C GLY A 63 -8.35 -1.02 6.80
N ALA A 64 -7.53 -2.00 6.41
CA ALA A 64 -7.30 -2.34 5.01
C ALA A 64 -8.59 -2.83 4.34
N ARG A 65 -9.39 -3.63 5.04
CA ARG A 65 -10.68 -4.12 4.51
C ARG A 65 -11.70 -3.00 4.38
N LEU A 66 -11.74 -2.09 5.33
CA LEU A 66 -12.61 -0.92 5.25
C LEU A 66 -12.25 -0.03 4.07
N ALA A 67 -10.96 0.10 3.75
CA ALA A 67 -10.49 0.92 2.64
C ALA A 67 -10.91 0.37 1.27
N VAL A 68 -11.16 -0.94 1.15
CA VAL A 68 -11.70 -1.55 -0.08
C VAL A 68 -13.23 -1.66 -0.04
N ASP A 69 -13.86 -1.05 0.96
CA ASP A 69 -15.31 -0.99 1.13
C ASP A 69 -15.98 -2.37 1.23
N ASN A 70 -15.26 -3.33 1.80
CA ASN A 70 -15.75 -4.69 1.98
C ASN A 70 -15.02 -5.39 3.13
N ASP A 71 -15.67 -5.51 4.29
CA ASP A 71 -15.10 -6.14 5.49
C ASP A 71 -14.93 -7.67 5.36
N GLN A 72 -15.51 -8.27 4.32
CA GLN A 72 -15.34 -9.69 4.00
C GLN A 72 -14.17 -9.95 3.07
N CYS A 73 -13.57 -8.92 2.50
CA CYS A 73 -12.43 -9.07 1.59
C CYS A 73 -11.19 -9.52 2.36
N PRO A 74 -10.49 -10.59 1.90
CA PRO A 74 -9.35 -11.15 2.63
C PRO A 74 -8.06 -10.35 2.39
N VAL A 75 -8.05 -9.08 2.81
CA VAL A 75 -6.87 -8.21 2.69
C VAL A 75 -6.45 -7.70 4.05
N ASP A 76 -5.14 -7.53 4.25
CA ASP A 76 -4.57 -6.97 5.46
C ASP A 76 -3.69 -5.74 5.21
N ALA A 77 -3.56 -5.33 3.95
CA ALA A 77 -2.86 -4.12 3.56
C ALA A 77 -3.49 -3.54 2.30
N THR A 78 -3.78 -2.24 2.32
CA THR A 78 -4.39 -1.53 1.19
C THR A 78 -3.71 -0.18 0.99
N ILE A 79 -3.36 0.12 -0.27
CA ILE A 79 -2.86 1.43 -0.66
C ILE A 79 -4.05 2.38 -0.75
N ILE A 80 -4.03 3.46 0.03
CA ILE A 80 -5.15 4.40 0.13
C ILE A 80 -4.84 5.80 -0.40
N GLY A 81 -3.60 6.06 -0.77
CA GLY A 81 -3.23 7.38 -1.30
C GLY A 81 -1.89 7.33 -2.00
N ILE A 82 -1.70 8.26 -2.93
CA ILE A 82 -0.42 8.52 -3.60
C ILE A 82 0.16 9.77 -2.96
N ILE A 83 1.44 9.71 -2.58
CA ILE A 83 2.12 10.81 -1.87
C ILE A 83 2.93 11.61 -2.87
N ASP A 84 2.61 12.90 -2.98
CA ASP A 84 3.38 13.83 -3.80
C ASP A 84 4.50 14.48 -3.00
N GLN A 85 4.27 14.74 -1.69
CA GLN A 85 5.21 15.48 -0.87
C GLN A 85 5.07 15.08 0.61
N VAL A 86 6.20 15.00 1.30
CA VAL A 86 6.25 14.80 2.75
C VAL A 86 7.02 15.96 3.37
N ASP A 87 6.38 16.68 4.27
CA ASP A 87 6.98 17.80 4.99
C ASP A 87 7.13 17.43 6.46
N ILE A 88 8.35 17.46 6.96
CA ILE A 88 8.66 17.20 8.37
C ILE A 88 9.40 18.41 8.92
N GLU A 89 8.83 18.99 9.98
CA GLU A 89 9.52 20.08 10.68
C GLU A 89 10.44 19.50 11.75
N GLU A 90 11.68 20.05 11.82
CA GLU A 90 12.57 19.75 12.93
C GLU A 90 12.11 20.53 14.16
N VAL A 91 11.89 19.80 15.25
CA VAL A 91 11.55 20.37 16.54
C VAL A 91 12.77 20.23 17.45
N ALA A 92 13.34 21.37 17.84
CA ALA A 92 14.51 21.40 18.71
C ALA A 92 14.14 21.13 20.17
#